data_e3580f0f6e70852316387ecc21a954ee
#
_entry.id   e3580f0f6e70852316387ecc21a954ee
#
_cell.length_a   1.000
_cell.length_b   1.000
_cell.length_c   1.000
_cell.angle_alpha   90.00
_cell.angle_beta   90.00
_cell.angle_gamma   90.00
#
_symmetry.space_group_name_H-M   'P 1'
#
loop_
_entity.id
_entity.type
_entity.pdbx_description
1 polymer ?
#
loop_
_entity_poly.entity_id
_entity_poly.type
_entity_poly.pdbx_seq_one_letter_code
_entity_poly.pdbx_strand_id
1 'polypeptide(L)'
;LLNRSSDLSFYYISAYPNAGLPNSMGLYDETPETMAPQVGRMIDEGLVNIIGGCCGTDERFIAQYIPQVEGKQPHQPVEKSQTMWLSGLELLDVTPEVHFVNVGERCNVAGSRKFLRLIKEKKYDEAITIARKQVADGALVIDINMDDGLLDARAEMTNFLNMIAAEPDIASVPVMIDSSDWNVITAGLQCVQGKWIVYSI
;
A
#
# COMPACT_ATOMS: atom_id res chain seq x y z
N LEU A 1 12.06 -11.24 9.11
CA LEU A 1 10.66 -10.85 8.83
C LEU A 1 10.29 -10.88 7.34
N LEU A 2 11.01 -11.63 6.52
CA LEU A 2 10.52 -12.02 5.19
C LEU A 2 9.63 -13.26 5.36
N ASN A 3 8.54 -13.06 6.07
CA ASN A 3 7.62 -14.11 6.42
C ASN A 3 6.53 -14.24 5.36
N ARG A 4 6.13 -15.46 5.09
CA ARG A 4 4.89 -15.91 4.41
C ARG A 4 4.27 -15.04 3.30
N SER A 5 4.45 -13.71 3.32
CA SER A 5 4.02 -12.82 2.24
C SER A 5 4.84 -13.03 0.97
N SER A 6 6.08 -13.48 1.08
CA SER A 6 6.92 -13.84 -0.08
C SER A 6 6.38 -15.07 -0.78
N ASP A 7 5.93 -16.08 -0.03
CA ASP A 7 5.39 -17.35 -0.58
C ASP A 7 4.12 -17.12 -1.41
N LEU A 8 3.42 -15.99 -1.16
CA LEU A 8 2.18 -15.63 -1.81
C LEU A 8 2.36 -14.54 -2.87
N SER A 9 3.60 -14.15 -3.16
CA SER A 9 3.88 -13.09 -4.13
C SER A 9 3.61 -13.55 -5.57
N PHE A 10 2.89 -12.70 -6.31
CA PHE A 10 2.69 -12.84 -7.76
C PHE A 10 3.87 -12.29 -8.57
N TYR A 11 4.87 -11.72 -7.92
CA TYR A 11 5.99 -11.02 -8.53
C TYR A 11 7.31 -11.63 -8.13
N TYR A 12 8.34 -11.37 -8.93
CA TYR A 12 9.70 -11.67 -8.56
C TYR A 12 10.14 -10.81 -7.37
N ILE A 13 10.89 -11.43 -6.46
CA ILE A 13 11.31 -10.81 -5.20
C ILE A 13 12.80 -10.57 -5.23
N SER A 14 13.20 -9.36 -4.84
CA SER A 14 14.60 -8.98 -4.64
C SER A 14 14.88 -8.68 -3.17
N ALA A 15 16.05 -9.05 -2.68
CA ALA A 15 16.53 -8.75 -1.35
C ALA A 15 17.91 -8.07 -1.40
N TYR A 16 18.03 -6.92 -0.76
CA TYR A 16 19.24 -6.11 -0.69
C TYR A 16 19.54 -5.74 0.76
N PRO A 17 19.95 -6.70 1.60
CA PRO A 17 20.17 -6.42 3.01
C PRO A 17 21.39 -5.53 3.24
N ASN A 18 21.34 -4.69 4.29
CA ASN A 18 22.50 -4.00 4.82
C ASN A 18 23.36 -4.96 5.64
N ALA A 19 24.64 -4.66 5.83
CA ALA A 19 25.50 -5.37 6.75
C ALA A 19 25.20 -5.03 8.23
N GLY A 20 23.93 -5.20 8.61
CA GLY A 20 23.38 -4.79 9.89
C GLY A 20 22.98 -3.31 9.95
N LEU A 21 22.84 -2.79 11.15
CA LEU A 21 22.62 -1.36 11.41
C LEU A 21 23.96 -0.68 11.72
N PRO A 22 24.13 0.59 11.34
CA PRO A 22 25.35 1.32 11.70
C PRO A 22 25.47 1.47 13.22
N ASN A 23 26.65 1.20 13.75
CA ASN A 23 26.98 1.41 15.15
C ASN A 23 27.16 2.92 15.48
N SER A 24 27.48 3.24 16.73
CA SER A 24 27.64 4.63 17.18
C SER A 24 28.75 5.43 16.45
N MET A 25 29.64 4.74 15.72
CA MET A 25 30.69 5.34 14.90
C MET A 25 30.32 5.37 13.40
N GLY A 26 29.10 4.94 13.05
CA GLY A 26 28.65 4.87 11.66
C GLY A 26 29.20 3.68 10.87
N LEU A 27 29.83 2.71 11.54
CA LEU A 27 30.37 1.51 10.92
C LEU A 27 29.39 0.35 10.97
N TYR A 28 29.51 -0.58 10.04
CA TYR A 28 28.70 -1.78 9.97
C TYR A 28 29.47 -2.98 10.57
N ASP A 29 28.82 -3.73 11.44
CA ASP A 29 29.47 -4.78 12.23
C ASP A 29 29.27 -6.20 11.64
N GLU A 30 28.33 -6.36 10.72
CA GLU A 30 28.14 -7.65 10.02
C GLU A 30 29.30 -7.93 9.05
N THR A 31 29.71 -9.18 9.02
CA THR A 31 30.74 -9.66 8.09
C THR A 31 30.12 -10.57 7.01
N PRO A 32 30.84 -10.82 5.90
CA PRO A 32 30.37 -11.79 4.89
C PRO A 32 29.99 -13.15 5.49
N GLU A 33 30.75 -13.64 6.48
CA GLU A 33 30.56 -14.95 7.13
C GLU A 33 29.33 -14.97 8.04
N THR A 34 29.02 -13.86 8.73
CA THR A 34 27.84 -13.78 9.62
C THR A 34 26.54 -13.55 8.83
N MET A 35 26.64 -12.89 7.70
CA MET A 35 25.48 -12.53 6.89
C MET A 35 25.09 -13.66 5.91
N ALA A 36 26.06 -14.39 5.38
CA ALA A 36 25.80 -15.46 4.40
C ALA A 36 24.77 -16.51 4.87
N PRO A 37 24.79 -17.01 6.12
CA PRO A 37 23.77 -17.96 6.61
C PRO A 37 22.36 -17.35 6.69
N GLN A 38 22.26 -16.05 6.92
CA GLN A 38 20.96 -15.35 6.98
C GLN A 38 20.35 -15.24 5.58
N VAL A 39 21.15 -14.87 4.60
CA VAL A 39 20.77 -14.82 3.18
C VAL A 39 20.51 -16.25 2.67
N GLY A 40 21.33 -17.21 3.04
CA GLY A 40 21.18 -18.63 2.70
C GLY A 40 19.81 -19.21 3.08
N ARG A 41 19.27 -18.81 4.24
CA ARG A 41 17.91 -19.22 4.64
C ARG A 41 16.84 -18.70 3.67
N MET A 42 16.95 -17.47 3.20
CA MET A 42 15.99 -16.92 2.21
C MET A 42 16.05 -17.68 0.89
N ILE A 43 17.26 -18.13 0.50
CA ILE A 43 17.49 -18.93 -0.70
C ILE A 43 16.92 -20.34 -0.51
N ASP A 44 17.23 -20.97 0.62
CA ASP A 44 16.79 -22.34 0.94
C ASP A 44 15.27 -22.47 1.02
N GLU A 45 14.61 -21.43 1.52
CA GLU A 45 13.15 -21.33 1.60
C GLU A 45 12.50 -20.92 0.27
N GLY A 46 13.28 -20.63 -0.78
CA GLY A 46 12.75 -20.23 -2.09
C GLY A 46 12.03 -18.88 -2.08
N LEU A 47 12.45 -17.94 -1.23
CA LEU A 47 11.73 -16.67 -1.02
C LEU A 47 12.17 -15.55 -1.98
N VAL A 48 13.27 -15.71 -2.70
CA VAL A 48 13.91 -14.63 -3.46
C VAL A 48 14.33 -15.09 -4.85
N ASN A 49 14.38 -14.12 -5.77
CA ASN A 49 14.87 -14.30 -7.15
C ASN A 49 16.17 -13.54 -7.40
N ILE A 50 16.33 -12.41 -6.75
CA ILE A 50 17.48 -11.52 -6.89
C ILE A 50 18.03 -11.23 -5.51
N ILE A 51 19.32 -11.38 -5.35
CA ILE A 51 20.02 -11.09 -4.10
C ILE A 51 21.16 -10.14 -4.41
N GLY A 52 21.30 -9.15 -3.57
CA GLY A 52 22.38 -8.18 -3.61
C GLY A 52 22.79 -7.78 -2.21
N GLY A 53 23.38 -6.61 -2.13
CA GLY A 53 23.73 -5.98 -0.88
C GLY A 53 23.48 -4.48 -0.96
N CYS A 54 23.40 -3.84 0.21
CA CYS A 54 23.22 -2.40 0.33
C CYS A 54 24.31 -1.81 1.25
N CYS A 55 23.94 -0.96 2.19
CA CYS A 55 24.91 -0.25 3.03
C CYS A 55 25.80 -1.21 3.82
N GLY A 56 27.11 -0.97 3.79
CA GLY A 56 28.12 -1.78 4.47
C GLY A 56 28.50 -3.08 3.79
N THR A 57 27.88 -3.42 2.64
CA THR A 57 28.24 -4.60 1.84
C THR A 57 29.16 -4.27 0.67
N ASP A 58 29.96 -5.23 0.27
CA ASP A 58 30.87 -5.17 -0.87
C ASP A 58 30.90 -6.52 -1.62
N GLU A 59 31.85 -6.65 -2.57
CA GLU A 59 32.01 -7.87 -3.36
C GLU A 59 32.30 -9.12 -2.54
N ARG A 60 32.86 -8.99 -1.34
CA ARG A 60 33.17 -10.13 -0.46
C ARG A 60 31.89 -10.77 0.08
N PHE A 61 30.86 -9.95 0.37
CA PHE A 61 29.53 -10.43 0.75
C PHE A 61 28.85 -11.18 -0.41
N ILE A 62 28.89 -10.59 -1.60
CA ILE A 62 28.29 -11.22 -2.79
C ILE A 62 28.98 -12.56 -3.12
N ALA A 63 30.31 -12.61 -2.99
CA ALA A 63 31.05 -13.86 -3.21
C ALA A 63 30.60 -15.00 -2.29
N GLN A 64 30.14 -14.71 -1.06
CA GLN A 64 29.60 -15.72 -0.15
C GLN A 64 28.20 -16.22 -0.53
N TYR A 65 27.45 -15.44 -1.34
CA TYR A 65 26.12 -15.85 -1.79
C TYR A 65 26.16 -16.82 -2.98
N ILE A 66 27.21 -16.75 -3.81
CA ILE A 66 27.35 -17.58 -5.03
C ILE A 66 27.17 -19.08 -4.71
N PRO A 67 27.90 -19.67 -3.74
CA PRO A 67 27.71 -21.10 -3.42
C PRO A 67 26.37 -21.41 -2.77
N GLN A 68 25.67 -20.41 -2.22
CA GLN A 68 24.36 -20.59 -1.59
C GLN A 68 23.24 -20.77 -2.63
N VAL A 69 23.37 -20.16 -3.81
CA VAL A 69 22.36 -20.24 -4.88
C VAL A 69 22.54 -21.46 -5.79
N GLU A 70 23.69 -22.10 -5.73
CA GLU A 70 24.00 -23.22 -6.62
C GLU A 70 23.06 -24.42 -6.36
N GLY A 71 22.35 -24.83 -7.40
CA GLY A 71 21.38 -25.93 -7.33
C GLY A 71 20.07 -25.60 -6.60
N LYS A 72 19.87 -24.37 -6.19
CA LYS A 72 18.63 -23.93 -5.52
C LYS A 72 17.60 -23.43 -6.52
N GLN A 73 16.33 -23.59 -6.14
CA GLN A 73 15.22 -23.06 -6.92
C GLN A 73 14.89 -21.63 -6.43
N PRO A 74 14.81 -20.65 -7.34
CA PRO A 74 14.37 -19.31 -6.95
C PRO A 74 12.88 -19.31 -6.62
N HIS A 75 12.42 -18.23 -5.99
CA HIS A 75 11.00 -18.02 -5.78
C HIS A 75 10.21 -18.20 -7.08
N GLN A 76 9.13 -18.96 -7.00
CA GLN A 76 8.19 -19.15 -8.10
C GLN A 76 6.97 -18.28 -7.82
N PRO A 77 6.73 -17.23 -8.63
CA PRO A 77 5.53 -16.43 -8.47
C PRO A 77 4.29 -17.30 -8.53
N VAL A 78 3.40 -17.14 -7.55
CA VAL A 78 2.12 -17.87 -7.56
C VAL A 78 1.20 -17.32 -8.64
N GLU A 79 0.31 -18.18 -9.15
CA GLU A 79 -0.71 -17.71 -10.08
C GLU A 79 -1.63 -16.71 -9.37
N LYS A 80 -1.92 -15.61 -10.08
CA LYS A 80 -2.79 -14.59 -9.56
C LYS A 80 -4.19 -15.14 -9.38
N SER A 81 -4.71 -15.06 -8.16
CA SER A 81 -6.11 -15.40 -7.90
C SER A 81 -7.04 -14.63 -8.83
N GLN A 82 -8.10 -15.29 -9.30
CA GLN A 82 -9.15 -14.66 -10.09
C GLN A 82 -10.15 -13.90 -9.22
N THR A 83 -9.99 -13.91 -7.90
CA THR A 83 -10.81 -13.12 -7.00
C THR A 83 -10.59 -11.62 -7.20
N MET A 84 -11.64 -10.84 -6.98
CA MET A 84 -11.51 -9.39 -6.95
C MET A 84 -10.76 -8.98 -5.69
N TRP A 85 -9.71 -8.22 -5.84
CA TRP A 85 -8.99 -7.63 -4.72
C TRP A 85 -8.82 -6.13 -4.93
N LEU A 86 -8.86 -5.41 -3.82
CA LEU A 86 -8.64 -3.97 -3.72
C LEU A 86 -7.57 -3.73 -2.65
N SER A 87 -6.97 -2.57 -2.65
CA SER A 87 -5.98 -2.24 -1.61
C SER A 87 -5.96 -0.75 -1.30
N GLY A 88 -6.00 -0.45 -0.03
CA GLY A 88 -5.38 0.73 0.54
C GLY A 88 -3.94 0.37 0.97
N LEU A 89 -3.54 0.72 2.19
CA LEU A 89 -2.32 0.17 2.80
C LEU A 89 -2.47 -1.31 3.14
N GLU A 90 -3.70 -1.79 3.32
CA GLU A 90 -4.03 -3.19 3.54
C GLU A 90 -4.76 -3.78 2.33
N LEU A 91 -4.62 -5.09 2.16
CA LEU A 91 -5.32 -5.84 1.11
C LEU A 91 -6.77 -6.09 1.54
N LEU A 92 -7.71 -5.76 0.68
CA LEU A 92 -9.09 -6.25 0.74
C LEU A 92 -9.27 -7.30 -0.37
N ASP A 93 -9.22 -8.57 0.00
CA ASP A 93 -9.53 -9.67 -0.91
C ASP A 93 -11.03 -9.98 -0.83
N VAL A 94 -11.74 -9.76 -1.92
CA VAL A 94 -13.20 -9.96 -1.99
C VAL A 94 -13.47 -11.43 -2.31
N THR A 95 -13.34 -12.26 -1.29
CA THR A 95 -13.62 -13.69 -1.36
C THR A 95 -15.10 -13.97 -1.05
N PRO A 96 -15.60 -15.19 -1.33
CA PRO A 96 -16.96 -15.57 -0.93
C PRO A 96 -17.26 -15.42 0.57
N GLU A 97 -16.24 -15.51 1.43
CA GLU A 97 -16.38 -15.35 2.89
C GLU A 97 -16.60 -13.90 3.32
N VAL A 98 -16.23 -12.93 2.48
CA VAL A 98 -16.50 -11.51 2.75
C VAL A 98 -17.99 -11.20 2.62
N HIS A 99 -18.75 -11.99 1.88
CA HIS A 99 -20.19 -11.90 1.60
C HIS A 99 -20.65 -10.53 1.09
N PHE A 100 -20.32 -9.43 1.80
CA PHE A 100 -20.81 -8.09 1.52
C PHE A 100 -19.73 -7.05 1.80
N VAL A 101 -19.47 -6.17 0.83
CA VAL A 101 -18.51 -5.07 0.98
C VAL A 101 -19.26 -3.79 1.34
N ASN A 102 -19.10 -3.35 2.58
CA ASN A 102 -19.65 -2.08 3.05
C ASN A 102 -18.86 -0.90 2.47
N VAL A 103 -19.55 -0.01 1.77
CA VAL A 103 -19.00 1.25 1.28
C VAL A 103 -19.49 2.39 2.16
N GLY A 104 -18.56 3.16 2.73
CA GLY A 104 -18.88 4.34 3.53
C GLY A 104 -19.07 5.56 2.65
N GLU A 105 -20.26 6.15 2.59
CA GLU A 105 -20.63 7.25 1.70
C GLU A 105 -20.75 8.61 2.40
N ARG A 106 -20.14 8.81 3.57
CA ARG A 106 -20.25 10.09 4.29
C ARG A 106 -19.20 11.13 3.88
N CYS A 107 -18.23 10.75 3.05
CA CYS A 107 -17.27 11.65 2.40
C CYS A 107 -17.70 12.04 0.97
N ASN A 108 -18.99 11.95 0.69
CA ASN A 108 -19.62 12.34 -0.57
C ASN A 108 -20.40 13.65 -0.35
N VAL A 109 -20.02 14.72 -1.05
CA VAL A 109 -20.63 16.06 -0.90
C VAL A 109 -22.09 16.09 -1.35
N ALA A 110 -22.48 15.25 -2.31
CA ALA A 110 -23.88 15.14 -2.75
C ALA A 110 -24.75 14.42 -1.70
N GLY A 111 -24.18 13.40 -1.01
CA GLY A 111 -24.88 12.57 -0.04
C GLY A 111 -24.80 13.07 1.41
N SER A 112 -23.88 13.97 1.75
CA SER A 112 -23.62 14.42 3.13
C SER A 112 -23.54 15.93 3.26
N ARG A 113 -24.65 16.54 3.73
CA ARG A 113 -24.68 18.00 3.98
C ARG A 113 -23.62 18.48 4.98
N LYS A 114 -23.30 17.64 5.98
CA LYS A 114 -22.27 17.94 6.97
C LYS A 114 -20.90 17.99 6.29
N PHE A 115 -20.58 16.99 5.51
CA PHE A 115 -19.29 16.90 4.80
C PHE A 115 -19.14 18.07 3.81
N LEU A 116 -20.15 18.31 2.97
CA LEU A 116 -20.17 19.45 2.04
C LEU A 116 -19.88 20.78 2.75
N ARG A 117 -20.52 21.04 3.89
CA ARG A 117 -20.29 22.27 4.67
C ARG A 117 -18.82 22.35 5.12
N LEU A 118 -18.27 21.26 5.65
CA LEU A 118 -16.90 21.24 6.15
C LEU A 118 -15.88 21.50 5.03
N ILE A 119 -16.10 20.92 3.85
CA ILE A 119 -15.25 21.18 2.68
C ILE A 119 -15.35 22.64 2.24
N LYS A 120 -16.56 23.20 2.14
CA LYS A 120 -16.77 24.62 1.81
C LYS A 120 -16.12 25.59 2.81
N GLU A 121 -16.17 25.25 4.09
CA GLU A 121 -15.55 26.03 5.18
C GLU A 121 -14.05 25.74 5.35
N LYS A 122 -13.46 24.85 4.53
CA LYS A 122 -12.05 24.41 4.62
C LYS A 122 -11.68 23.78 5.99
N LYS A 123 -12.65 23.18 6.67
CA LYS A 123 -12.48 22.47 7.95
C LYS A 123 -12.11 21.02 7.73
N TYR A 124 -10.95 20.81 7.10
CA TYR A 124 -10.53 19.48 6.68
C TYR A 124 -10.26 18.54 7.86
N ASP A 125 -9.73 19.04 8.98
CA ASP A 125 -9.49 18.23 10.18
C ASP A 125 -10.80 17.60 10.71
N GLU A 126 -11.90 18.39 10.68
CA GLU A 126 -13.21 17.84 11.03
C GLU A 126 -13.75 16.87 9.96
N ALA A 127 -13.49 17.16 8.67
CA ALA A 127 -13.90 16.29 7.58
C ALA A 127 -13.19 14.93 7.63
N ILE A 128 -11.90 14.88 7.95
CA ILE A 128 -11.12 13.65 8.15
C ILE A 128 -11.72 12.79 9.28
N THR A 129 -12.27 13.39 10.34
CA THR A 129 -12.91 12.60 11.40
C THR A 129 -14.12 11.81 10.91
N ILE A 130 -14.79 12.30 9.84
CA ILE A 130 -15.89 11.57 9.21
C ILE A 130 -15.39 10.32 8.51
N ALA A 131 -14.28 10.43 7.77
CA ALA A 131 -13.63 9.27 7.12
C ALA A 131 -13.19 8.24 8.16
N ARG A 132 -12.45 8.68 9.20
CA ARG A 132 -11.97 7.81 10.28
C ARG A 132 -13.13 7.07 10.98
N LYS A 133 -14.23 7.78 11.24
CA LYS A 133 -15.39 7.14 11.85
C LYS A 133 -16.02 6.05 10.99
N GLN A 134 -16.07 6.23 9.68
CA GLN A 134 -16.61 5.22 8.76
C GLN A 134 -15.77 3.93 8.81
N VAL A 135 -14.43 4.06 8.79
CA VAL A 135 -13.53 2.89 8.92
C VAL A 135 -13.72 2.22 10.28
N ALA A 136 -13.74 2.99 11.35
CA ALA A 136 -13.95 2.47 12.71
C ALA A 136 -15.31 1.78 12.87
N ASP A 137 -16.34 2.21 12.15
CA ASP A 137 -17.67 1.61 12.13
C ASP A 137 -17.77 0.39 11.18
N GLY A 138 -16.67 0.00 10.50
CA GLY A 138 -16.58 -1.22 9.69
C GLY A 138 -16.78 -1.01 8.18
N ALA A 139 -16.60 0.20 7.67
CA ALA A 139 -16.51 0.40 6.21
C ALA A 139 -15.27 -0.28 5.65
N LEU A 140 -15.44 -1.09 4.62
CA LEU A 140 -14.35 -1.77 3.91
C LEU A 140 -13.82 -0.95 2.73
N VAL A 141 -14.59 0.03 2.29
CA VAL A 141 -14.25 0.99 1.22
C VAL A 141 -14.82 2.34 1.65
N ILE A 142 -14.16 3.44 1.32
CA ILE A 142 -14.69 4.80 1.52
C ILE A 142 -14.95 5.43 0.16
N ASP A 143 -16.18 5.88 -0.07
CA ASP A 143 -16.56 6.70 -1.21
C ASP A 143 -16.20 8.16 -0.97
N ILE A 144 -15.55 8.79 -1.96
CA ILE A 144 -15.18 10.21 -1.94
C ILE A 144 -15.70 10.86 -3.21
N ASN A 145 -16.57 11.82 -3.02
CA ASN A 145 -17.14 12.66 -4.09
C ASN A 145 -17.05 14.13 -3.70
N MET A 146 -16.57 14.96 -4.63
CA MET A 146 -16.41 16.42 -4.47
C MET A 146 -17.24 17.20 -5.50
N ASP A 147 -18.18 16.55 -6.19
CA ASP A 147 -18.98 17.16 -7.25
C ASP A 147 -20.06 18.10 -6.66
N ASP A 148 -19.75 19.37 -6.56
CA ASP A 148 -20.65 20.46 -6.19
C ASP A 148 -20.32 21.70 -7.02
N GLY A 149 -21.34 22.35 -7.57
CA GLY A 149 -21.17 23.48 -8.50
C GLY A 149 -20.48 24.72 -7.89
N LEU A 150 -20.25 24.74 -6.58
CA LEU A 150 -19.56 25.83 -5.87
C LEU A 150 -18.17 25.42 -5.36
N LEU A 151 -17.73 24.21 -5.67
CA LEU A 151 -16.40 23.69 -5.33
C LEU A 151 -15.52 23.58 -6.58
N ASP A 152 -14.23 23.78 -6.40
CA ASP A 152 -13.24 23.25 -7.33
C ASP A 152 -13.04 21.77 -7.01
N ALA A 153 -13.89 20.91 -7.59
CA ALA A 153 -13.92 19.49 -7.28
C ALA A 153 -12.57 18.81 -7.49
N ARG A 154 -11.79 19.23 -8.50
CA ARG A 154 -10.46 18.69 -8.77
C ARG A 154 -9.47 19.02 -7.65
N ALA A 155 -9.44 20.29 -7.22
CA ALA A 155 -8.56 20.72 -6.14
C ALA A 155 -8.97 20.07 -4.81
N GLU A 156 -10.27 19.99 -4.52
CA GLU A 156 -10.78 19.41 -3.27
C GLU A 156 -10.52 17.88 -3.21
N MET A 157 -10.73 17.18 -4.32
CA MET A 157 -10.41 15.74 -4.42
C MET A 157 -8.92 15.50 -4.12
N THR A 158 -8.03 16.27 -4.77
CA THR A 158 -6.58 16.16 -4.56
C THR A 158 -6.21 16.46 -3.11
N ASN A 159 -6.72 17.53 -2.53
CA ASN A 159 -6.41 17.93 -1.16
C ASN A 159 -6.86 16.87 -0.16
N PHE A 160 -8.10 16.41 -0.28
CA PHE A 160 -8.67 15.47 0.68
C PHE A 160 -8.01 14.08 0.61
N LEU A 161 -7.71 13.59 -0.60
CA LEU A 161 -6.99 12.32 -0.78
C LEU A 161 -5.56 12.38 -0.22
N ASN A 162 -4.85 13.48 -0.40
CA ASN A 162 -3.53 13.68 0.19
C ASN A 162 -3.58 13.69 1.73
N MET A 163 -4.65 14.23 2.31
CA MET A 163 -4.85 14.19 3.77
C MET A 163 -5.15 12.77 4.24
N ILE A 164 -6.01 12.03 3.52
CA ILE A 164 -6.27 10.60 3.83
C ILE A 164 -4.99 9.79 3.77
N ALA A 165 -4.13 10.02 2.78
CA ALA A 165 -2.87 9.30 2.64
C ALA A 165 -1.91 9.48 3.85
N ALA A 166 -2.05 10.59 4.58
CA ALA A 166 -1.29 10.85 5.80
C ALA A 166 -1.90 10.22 7.07
N GLU A 167 -3.06 9.59 6.97
CA GLU A 167 -3.82 9.01 8.09
C GLU A 167 -3.88 7.48 7.95
N PRO A 168 -2.96 6.72 8.56
CA PRO A 168 -2.89 5.26 8.40
C PRO A 168 -4.20 4.53 8.71
N ASP A 169 -4.93 4.98 9.73
CA ASP A 169 -6.21 4.39 10.14
C ASP A 169 -7.28 4.47 9.03
N ILE A 170 -7.18 5.48 8.16
CA ILE A 170 -8.12 5.67 7.05
C ILE A 170 -7.54 5.05 5.78
N ALA A 171 -6.26 5.27 5.53
CA ALA A 171 -5.56 4.78 4.35
C ALA A 171 -5.42 3.24 4.32
N SER A 172 -5.71 2.54 5.43
CA SER A 172 -5.75 1.07 5.48
C SER A 172 -6.75 0.49 4.49
N VAL A 173 -7.91 1.12 4.31
CA VAL A 173 -8.95 0.66 3.39
C VAL A 173 -8.82 1.31 2.00
N PRO A 174 -9.24 0.62 0.93
CA PRO A 174 -9.32 1.20 -0.41
C PRO A 174 -10.37 2.32 -0.45
N VAL A 175 -10.13 3.30 -1.34
CA VAL A 175 -11.05 4.39 -1.62
C VAL A 175 -11.80 4.13 -2.94
N MET A 176 -13.02 4.58 -3.02
CA MET A 176 -13.77 4.75 -4.26
C MET A 176 -13.75 6.23 -4.65
N ILE A 177 -13.16 6.53 -5.80
CA ILE A 177 -13.12 7.88 -6.37
C ILE A 177 -14.36 8.03 -7.24
N ASP A 178 -15.28 8.87 -6.77
CA ASP A 178 -16.56 9.11 -7.43
C ASP A 178 -16.62 10.54 -7.99
N SER A 179 -16.83 10.66 -9.27
CA SER A 179 -17.09 11.93 -9.94
C SER A 179 -17.70 11.72 -11.32
N SER A 180 -18.54 12.67 -11.74
CA SER A 180 -19.04 12.79 -13.11
C SER A 180 -18.03 13.42 -14.07
N ASP A 181 -16.95 14.04 -13.57
CA ASP A 181 -15.88 14.65 -14.37
C ASP A 181 -14.62 13.79 -14.38
N TRP A 182 -14.24 13.33 -15.57
CA TRP A 182 -13.02 12.52 -15.75
C TRP A 182 -11.74 13.23 -15.30
N ASN A 183 -11.68 14.57 -15.38
CA ASN A 183 -10.52 15.31 -14.89
C ASN A 183 -10.38 15.23 -13.35
N VAL A 184 -11.51 15.18 -12.64
CA VAL A 184 -11.53 14.96 -11.18
C VAL A 184 -11.08 13.55 -10.84
N ILE A 185 -11.61 12.55 -11.55
CA ILE A 185 -11.20 11.14 -11.39
C ILE A 185 -9.70 11.02 -11.64
N THR A 186 -9.18 11.56 -12.74
CA THR A 186 -7.76 11.49 -13.09
C THR A 186 -6.89 12.15 -12.02
N ALA A 187 -7.29 13.30 -11.49
CA ALA A 187 -6.57 13.96 -10.40
C ALA A 187 -6.56 13.12 -9.12
N GLY A 188 -7.69 12.50 -8.78
CA GLY A 188 -7.80 11.60 -7.64
C GLY A 188 -6.91 10.38 -7.78
N LEU A 189 -6.89 9.74 -8.96
CA LEU A 189 -6.05 8.58 -9.24
C LEU A 189 -4.54 8.87 -9.12
N GLN A 190 -4.12 10.11 -9.32
CA GLN A 190 -2.72 10.52 -9.14
C GLN A 190 -2.31 10.65 -7.67
N CYS A 191 -3.28 10.72 -6.74
CA CYS A 191 -3.03 10.88 -5.30
C CYS A 191 -2.99 9.56 -4.54
N VAL A 192 -3.39 8.46 -5.16
CA VAL A 192 -3.60 7.19 -4.48
C VAL A 192 -2.67 6.10 -5.00
N GLN A 193 -2.36 5.12 -4.14
CA GLN A 193 -1.55 3.95 -4.49
C GLN A 193 -2.34 2.67 -4.20
N GLY A 194 -2.06 1.63 -4.96
CA GLY A 194 -2.75 0.36 -4.80
C GLY A 194 -3.82 0.15 -5.87
N LYS A 195 -4.89 -0.57 -5.52
CA LYS A 195 -5.99 -0.88 -6.42
C LYS A 195 -7.30 -0.38 -5.83
N TRP A 196 -7.89 0.58 -6.48
CA TRP A 196 -9.01 1.38 -6.04
C TRP A 196 -10.23 1.17 -6.92
N ILE A 197 -11.35 1.75 -6.52
CA ILE A 197 -12.57 1.76 -7.31
C ILE A 197 -12.72 3.14 -7.96
N VAL A 198 -13.12 3.16 -9.22
CA VAL A 198 -13.60 4.36 -9.89
C VAL A 198 -15.10 4.19 -10.10
N TYR A 199 -15.85 5.19 -9.68
CA TYR A 199 -17.29 5.23 -9.86
C TYR A 199 -17.70 6.53 -10.54
N SER A 200 -18.60 6.42 -11.51
CA SER A 200 -19.16 7.57 -12.23
C SER A 200 -20.53 7.22 -12.74
N ILE A 201 -21.45 8.16 -12.67
CA ILE A 201 -22.78 8.08 -13.28
C ILE A 201 -22.89 9.11 -14.40
#